data_2d3d2891d07241ac4fc0b56b1568a574
#
_entry.id   2d3d2891d07241ac4fc0b56b1568a574
#
_cell.length_a   1.000
_cell.length_b   1.000
_cell.length_c   1.000
_cell.angle_alpha   90.00
_cell.angle_beta   90.00
_cell.angle_gamma   90.00
#
_symmetry.space_group_name_H-M   'P 1'
#
loop_
_entity.id
_entity.type
_entity.pdbx_description
1 polymer ?
#
loop_
_entity_poly.entity_id
_entity_poly.type
_entity_poly.pdbx_seq_one_letter_code
_entity_poly.pdbx_strand_id
1 'polypeptide(L)'
;MPALLELDHVGLSYHTLSGEIQALSQISFSVQEGEFVSLVGPSGCGKSTVLNLIAGLLIPEQGQITMQGLPREHSVLSVGYMLQKDHLFEWLTIYENVLLGLEIQKRKTKESLSHVDRLLQEYGLWNFRFSHPSQLSGGMRQRAALIRTLALEPALLLLDEPFSALDYQTRLSVSDDIWKILRKEGKTALLVTHDISEAISMSDRVIILSKALTCRPVRVPIPHHLRRPRTTPMPDAKLPPNSSNNF
;
A
#
# COMPACT_ATOMS: atom_id res chain seq x y z
N MET A 1 8.65 -15.49 16.25
CA MET A 1 8.66 -14.02 16.46
C MET A 1 7.22 -13.57 16.52
N PRO A 2 6.86 -12.58 17.33
CA PRO A 2 5.50 -12.03 17.32
C PRO A 2 5.17 -11.46 15.94
N ALA A 3 3.89 -11.49 15.56
CA ALA A 3 3.43 -10.87 14.31
C ALA A 3 3.67 -9.35 14.37
N LEU A 4 3.94 -8.73 13.20
CA LEU A 4 4.01 -7.27 13.13
C LEU A 4 2.66 -6.63 13.44
N LEU A 5 1.58 -7.22 12.92
CA LEU A 5 0.19 -6.82 13.15
C LEU A 5 -0.64 -8.05 13.51
N GLU A 6 -1.49 -7.91 14.51
CA GLU A 6 -2.47 -8.93 14.88
C GLU A 6 -3.81 -8.27 15.22
N LEU A 7 -4.87 -8.79 14.62
CA LEU A 7 -6.26 -8.49 14.93
C LEU A 7 -6.84 -9.73 15.62
N ASP A 8 -7.44 -9.56 16.80
CA ASP A 8 -8.05 -10.64 17.57
C ASP A 8 -9.51 -10.31 17.90
N HIS A 9 -10.44 -11.03 17.26
CA HIS A 9 -11.90 -10.90 17.41
C HIS A 9 -12.42 -9.46 17.27
N VAL A 10 -11.83 -8.70 16.36
CA VAL A 10 -12.16 -7.27 16.15
C VAL A 10 -13.57 -7.11 15.58
N GLY A 11 -14.37 -6.28 16.26
CA GLY A 11 -15.72 -5.88 15.85
C GLY A 11 -15.92 -4.38 15.92
N LEU A 12 -16.75 -3.86 15.02
CA LEU A 12 -17.14 -2.46 14.98
C LEU A 12 -18.54 -2.29 14.36
N SER A 13 -19.36 -1.45 14.96
CA SER A 13 -20.64 -0.98 14.41
C SER A 13 -20.62 0.54 14.20
N TYR A 14 -21.28 0.99 13.14
CA TYR A 14 -21.56 2.43 12.96
C TYR A 14 -22.93 2.77 13.53
N HIS A 15 -22.95 3.70 14.46
CA HIS A 15 -24.19 4.22 15.06
C HIS A 15 -24.68 5.42 14.24
N THR A 16 -25.86 5.30 13.64
CA THR A 16 -26.50 6.33 12.83
C THR A 16 -27.83 6.73 13.46
N LEU A 17 -28.40 7.87 13.05
CA LEU A 17 -29.73 8.28 13.49
C LEU A 17 -30.84 7.25 13.12
N SER A 18 -30.60 6.43 12.10
CA SER A 18 -31.52 5.39 11.62
C SER A 18 -31.29 4.02 12.24
N GLY A 19 -30.29 3.86 13.11
CA GLY A 19 -29.96 2.60 13.77
C GLY A 19 -28.48 2.25 13.73
N GLU A 20 -28.18 1.05 14.15
CA GLU A 20 -26.84 0.47 14.17
C GLU A 20 -26.58 -0.35 12.90
N ILE A 21 -25.41 -0.14 12.31
CA ILE A 21 -24.94 -0.90 11.14
C ILE A 21 -23.65 -1.62 11.52
N GLN A 22 -23.70 -2.92 11.70
CA GLN A 22 -22.52 -3.71 11.96
C GLN A 22 -21.62 -3.72 10.72
N ALA A 23 -20.40 -3.17 10.86
CA ALA A 23 -19.41 -3.09 9.78
C ALA A 23 -18.42 -4.25 9.83
N LEU A 24 -18.04 -4.69 11.02
CA LEU A 24 -17.11 -5.80 11.25
C LEU A 24 -17.59 -6.67 12.39
N SER A 25 -17.39 -8.00 12.29
CA SER A 25 -17.71 -8.95 13.34
C SER A 25 -16.63 -10.01 13.44
N GLN A 26 -15.98 -10.08 14.60
CA GLN A 26 -14.99 -11.11 14.97
C GLN A 26 -13.88 -11.31 13.93
N ILE A 27 -13.31 -10.23 13.43
CA ILE A 27 -12.18 -10.28 12.48
C ILE A 27 -10.91 -10.67 13.23
N SER A 28 -10.30 -11.78 12.82
CA SER A 28 -9.03 -12.24 13.39
C SER A 28 -8.07 -12.66 12.30
N PHE A 29 -6.92 -12.00 12.23
CA PHE A 29 -5.78 -12.36 11.38
C PHE A 29 -4.50 -11.71 11.86
N SER A 30 -3.37 -12.16 11.35
CA SER A 30 -2.06 -11.57 11.63
C SER A 30 -1.29 -11.29 10.34
N VAL A 31 -0.33 -10.38 10.39
CA VAL A 31 0.62 -10.08 9.31
C VAL A 31 2.03 -10.15 9.88
N GLN A 32 2.89 -10.92 9.22
CA GLN A 32 4.29 -11.07 9.63
C GLN A 32 5.15 -9.93 9.05
N GLU A 33 6.28 -9.64 9.68
CA GLU A 33 7.22 -8.68 9.14
C GLU A 33 7.73 -9.11 7.75
N GLY A 34 7.78 -8.17 6.80
CA GLY A 34 8.14 -8.42 5.40
C GLY A 34 7.07 -9.15 4.58
N GLU A 35 5.92 -9.51 5.18
CA GLU A 35 4.82 -10.16 4.47
C GLU A 35 4.00 -9.15 3.68
N PHE A 36 3.64 -9.50 2.45
CA PHE A 36 2.66 -8.77 1.64
C PHE A 36 1.34 -9.53 1.66
N VAL A 37 0.34 -8.99 2.33
CA VAL A 37 -0.99 -9.60 2.48
C VAL A 37 -2.01 -8.80 1.70
N SER A 38 -2.90 -9.49 0.97
CA SER A 38 -4.08 -8.85 0.37
C SER A 38 -5.35 -9.19 1.14
N LEU A 39 -6.20 -8.20 1.30
CA LEU A 39 -7.54 -8.29 1.85
C LEU A 39 -8.55 -8.07 0.73
N VAL A 40 -9.26 -9.11 0.33
CA VAL A 40 -10.23 -9.05 -0.77
C VAL A 40 -11.65 -9.29 -0.27
N GLY A 41 -12.62 -8.75 -0.98
CA GLY A 41 -14.03 -8.94 -0.66
C GLY A 41 -14.92 -7.96 -1.42
N PRO A 42 -16.24 -8.18 -1.43
CA PRO A 42 -17.18 -7.33 -2.15
C PRO A 42 -17.20 -5.91 -1.58
N SER A 43 -17.76 -4.96 -2.33
CA SER A 43 -17.95 -3.60 -1.84
C SER A 43 -18.85 -3.60 -0.59
N GLY A 44 -18.49 -2.77 0.39
CA GLY A 44 -19.23 -2.63 1.65
C GLY A 44 -19.02 -3.76 2.68
N CYS A 45 -18.08 -4.70 2.47
CA CYS A 45 -17.78 -5.75 3.47
C CYS A 45 -16.83 -5.31 4.60
N GLY A 46 -16.47 -4.04 4.70
CA GLY A 46 -15.67 -3.51 5.80
C GLY A 46 -14.16 -3.42 5.55
N LYS A 47 -13.66 -3.60 4.31
CA LYS A 47 -12.21 -3.56 4.01
C LYS A 47 -11.53 -2.25 4.46
N SER A 48 -12.07 -1.10 4.04
CA SER A 48 -11.53 0.21 4.44
C SER A 48 -11.73 0.48 5.94
N THR A 49 -12.79 -0.08 6.55
CA THR A 49 -12.98 -0.04 8.01
C THR A 49 -11.85 -0.76 8.75
N VAL A 50 -11.43 -1.94 8.25
CA VAL A 50 -10.26 -2.66 8.79
C VAL A 50 -9.00 -1.79 8.68
N LEU A 51 -8.75 -1.17 7.51
CA LEU A 51 -7.58 -0.29 7.35
C LEU A 51 -7.63 0.92 8.31
N ASN A 52 -8.79 1.54 8.49
CA ASN A 52 -8.96 2.67 9.39
C ASN A 52 -8.71 2.30 10.87
N LEU A 53 -9.12 1.11 11.28
CA LEU A 53 -8.82 0.56 12.61
C LEU A 53 -7.32 0.33 12.79
N ILE A 54 -6.65 -0.29 11.82
CA ILE A 54 -5.20 -0.52 11.84
C ILE A 54 -4.43 0.81 11.81
N ALA A 55 -4.91 1.80 11.05
CA ALA A 55 -4.33 3.14 11.03
C ALA A 55 -4.50 3.91 12.35
N GLY A 56 -5.41 3.46 13.22
CA GLY A 56 -5.75 4.14 14.48
C GLY A 56 -6.70 5.32 14.28
N LEU A 57 -7.37 5.40 13.11
CA LEU A 57 -8.39 6.42 12.82
C LEU A 57 -9.75 6.05 13.43
N LEU A 58 -9.95 4.77 13.74
CA LEU A 58 -11.10 4.23 14.46
C LEU A 58 -10.61 3.36 15.60
N ILE A 59 -11.44 3.21 16.62
CA ILE A 59 -11.19 2.34 17.79
C ILE A 59 -12.15 1.15 17.69
N PRO A 60 -11.70 -0.10 17.84
CA PRO A 60 -12.59 -1.25 17.81
C PRO A 60 -13.52 -1.24 19.04
N GLU A 61 -14.79 -1.66 18.86
CA GLU A 61 -15.73 -1.86 19.97
C GLU A 61 -15.56 -3.21 20.66
N GLN A 62 -15.03 -4.19 19.92
CA GLN A 62 -14.77 -5.53 20.41
C GLN A 62 -13.42 -6.01 19.91
N GLY A 63 -12.80 -6.90 20.70
CA GLY A 63 -11.50 -7.46 20.38
C GLY A 63 -10.37 -6.46 20.57
N GLN A 64 -9.23 -6.76 19.99
CA GLN A 64 -8.04 -5.90 20.10
C GLN A 64 -7.19 -5.95 18.84
N ILE A 65 -6.41 -4.87 18.64
CA ILE A 65 -5.40 -4.78 17.59
C ILE A 65 -4.06 -4.56 18.25
N THR A 66 -3.09 -5.40 17.93
CA THR A 66 -1.72 -5.26 18.45
C THR A 66 -0.72 -5.10 17.30
N MET A 67 0.34 -4.34 17.57
CA MET A 67 1.50 -4.22 16.69
C MET A 67 2.75 -4.61 17.47
N GLN A 68 3.46 -5.63 17.01
CA GLN A 68 4.59 -6.28 17.73
C GLN A 68 4.24 -6.63 19.19
N GLY A 69 3.01 -7.10 19.43
CA GLY A 69 2.53 -7.50 20.75
C GLY A 69 2.10 -6.35 21.68
N LEU A 70 2.20 -5.09 21.23
CA LEU A 70 1.69 -3.93 21.97
C LEU A 70 0.32 -3.51 21.42
N PRO A 71 -0.65 -3.10 22.26
CA PRO A 71 -1.88 -2.50 21.80
C PRO A 71 -1.61 -1.38 20.80
N ARG A 72 -2.46 -1.25 19.76
CA ARG A 72 -2.25 -0.30 18.65
C ARG A 72 -2.05 1.13 19.13
N GLU A 73 -2.80 1.55 20.14
CA GLU A 73 -2.75 2.89 20.76
C GLU A 73 -1.45 3.16 21.51
N HIS A 74 -0.73 2.13 21.92
CA HIS A 74 0.56 2.22 22.62
C HIS A 74 1.75 1.91 21.72
N SER A 75 1.48 1.51 20.46
CA SER A 75 2.55 1.17 19.53
C SER A 75 3.19 2.44 18.94
N VAL A 76 4.51 2.53 19.02
CA VAL A 76 5.32 3.56 18.37
C VAL A 76 5.59 3.30 16.90
N LEU A 77 5.18 2.13 16.39
CA LEU A 77 5.39 1.77 14.99
C LEU A 77 4.58 2.66 14.08
N SER A 78 5.26 3.23 13.09
CA SER A 78 4.63 4.07 12.08
C SER A 78 3.87 3.23 11.06
N VAL A 79 2.66 3.66 10.75
CA VAL A 79 1.82 3.10 9.68
C VAL A 79 1.74 4.12 8.56
N GLY A 80 2.09 3.70 7.34
CA GLY A 80 1.90 4.48 6.14
C GLY A 80 0.56 4.13 5.49
N TYR A 81 -0.27 5.10 5.18
CA TYR A 81 -1.58 4.87 4.58
C TYR A 81 -1.65 5.52 3.20
N MET A 82 -1.73 4.70 2.16
CA MET A 82 -2.01 5.12 0.78
C MET A 82 -3.50 4.91 0.50
N LEU A 83 -4.22 5.99 0.35
CA LEU A 83 -5.66 6.01 0.09
C LEU A 83 -5.96 5.67 -1.38
N GLN A 84 -7.22 5.37 -1.69
CA GLN A 84 -7.73 4.98 -3.01
C GLN A 84 -7.35 5.97 -4.14
N LYS A 85 -7.33 7.28 -3.84
CA LYS A 85 -6.82 8.32 -4.73
C LYS A 85 -5.42 8.72 -4.29
N ASP A 86 -4.63 9.28 -5.18
CA ASP A 86 -3.26 9.73 -4.88
C ASP A 86 -3.21 10.85 -3.82
N HIS A 87 -4.27 11.67 -3.73
CA HIS A 87 -4.38 12.82 -2.81
C HIS A 87 -3.11 13.68 -2.76
N LEU A 88 -2.49 13.87 -3.91
CA LEU A 88 -1.42 14.85 -4.06
C LEU A 88 -2.03 16.25 -4.05
N PHE A 89 -1.37 17.18 -3.37
CA PHE A 89 -1.78 18.57 -3.35
C PHE A 89 -1.40 19.24 -4.66
N GLU A 90 -2.38 19.67 -5.44
CA GLU A 90 -2.20 20.21 -6.79
C GLU A 90 -1.38 21.53 -6.81
N TRP A 91 -1.37 22.28 -5.70
CA TRP A 91 -0.59 23.52 -5.53
C TRP A 91 0.85 23.31 -5.08
N LEU A 92 1.24 22.07 -4.77
CA LEU A 92 2.60 21.70 -4.42
C LEU A 92 3.26 20.95 -5.59
N THR A 93 4.57 21.10 -5.71
CA THR A 93 5.36 20.25 -6.59
C THR A 93 5.38 18.82 -6.09
N ILE A 94 5.82 17.86 -6.91
CA ILE A 94 5.97 16.46 -6.50
C ILE A 94 6.97 16.35 -5.35
N TYR A 95 8.05 17.11 -5.37
CA TYR A 95 9.05 17.11 -4.30
C TYR A 95 8.45 17.58 -2.97
N GLU A 96 7.74 18.69 -2.99
CA GLU A 96 7.05 19.22 -1.80
C GLU A 96 5.98 18.26 -1.28
N ASN A 97 5.19 17.63 -2.17
CA ASN A 97 4.24 16.60 -1.79
C ASN A 97 4.92 15.43 -1.06
N VAL A 98 6.06 14.96 -1.55
CA VAL A 98 6.80 13.85 -0.94
C VAL A 98 7.39 14.25 0.41
N LEU A 99 7.89 15.47 0.55
CA LEU A 99 8.49 15.96 1.79
C LEU A 99 7.48 16.35 2.87
N LEU A 100 6.21 16.54 2.52
CA LEU A 100 5.21 17.10 3.41
C LEU A 100 5.10 16.35 4.75
N GLY A 101 5.09 15.03 4.72
CA GLY A 101 5.01 14.22 5.94
C GLY A 101 6.24 14.38 6.85
N LEU A 102 7.45 14.47 6.25
CA LEU A 102 8.68 14.74 6.98
C LEU A 102 8.68 16.14 7.61
N GLU A 103 8.11 17.11 6.90
CA GLU A 103 8.00 18.51 7.36
C GLU A 103 7.05 18.61 8.56
N ILE A 104 5.86 18.00 8.47
CA ILE A 104 4.88 17.95 9.57
C ILE A 104 5.47 17.29 10.81
N GLN A 105 6.23 16.20 10.63
CA GLN A 105 6.86 15.48 11.73
C GLN A 105 8.18 16.12 12.21
N LYS A 106 8.61 17.24 11.61
CA LYS A 106 9.90 17.91 11.88
C LYS A 106 11.11 16.97 11.75
N ARG A 107 11.04 16.02 10.81
CA ARG A 107 12.07 15.00 10.54
C ARG A 107 12.85 15.26 9.25
N LYS A 108 12.90 16.48 8.79
CA LYS A 108 13.60 16.92 7.57
C LYS A 108 15.11 17.05 7.84
N THR A 109 15.80 15.91 7.87
CA THR A 109 17.26 15.80 8.07
C THR A 109 17.98 15.59 6.73
N LYS A 110 19.29 15.68 6.70
CA LYS A 110 20.08 15.36 5.50
C LYS A 110 19.87 13.93 5.03
N GLU A 111 19.76 12.99 5.96
CA GLU A 111 19.54 11.57 5.70
C GLU A 111 18.18 11.33 5.08
N SER A 112 17.11 11.94 5.64
CA SER A 112 15.76 11.81 5.11
C SER A 112 15.60 12.44 3.72
N LEU A 113 16.27 13.58 3.48
CA LEU A 113 16.31 14.21 2.15
C LEU A 113 17.05 13.33 1.14
N SER A 114 18.21 12.77 1.50
CA SER A 114 18.95 11.84 0.63
C SER A 114 18.13 10.58 0.34
N HIS A 115 17.36 10.07 1.31
CA HIS A 115 16.46 8.96 1.11
C HIS A 115 15.36 9.29 0.09
N VAL A 116 14.72 10.45 0.22
CA VAL A 116 13.70 10.94 -0.73
C VAL A 116 14.28 11.10 -2.13
N ASP A 117 15.45 11.70 -2.24
CA ASP A 117 16.14 11.90 -3.53
C ASP A 117 16.42 10.55 -4.21
N ARG A 118 16.90 9.55 -3.45
CA ARG A 118 17.10 8.18 -3.92
C ARG A 118 15.80 7.56 -4.41
N LEU A 119 14.71 7.65 -3.64
CA LEU A 119 13.41 7.11 -4.04
C LEU A 119 12.91 7.75 -5.35
N LEU A 120 13.01 9.07 -5.48
CA LEU A 120 12.59 9.78 -6.70
C LEU A 120 13.44 9.39 -7.92
N GLN A 121 14.75 9.17 -7.74
CA GLN A 121 15.65 8.71 -8.81
C GLN A 121 15.33 7.28 -9.22
N GLU A 122 15.30 6.35 -8.26
CA GLU A 122 15.09 4.93 -8.52
C GLU A 122 13.73 4.62 -9.15
N TYR A 123 12.72 5.42 -8.81
CA TYR A 123 11.34 5.18 -9.28
C TYR A 123 10.91 6.12 -10.41
N GLY A 124 11.90 6.77 -11.06
CA GLY A 124 11.74 7.48 -12.33
C GLY A 124 10.99 8.81 -12.24
N LEU A 125 10.95 9.43 -11.05
CA LEU A 125 10.28 10.71 -10.85
C LEU A 125 11.24 11.89 -10.64
N TRP A 126 12.55 11.65 -10.65
CA TRP A 126 13.54 12.70 -10.41
C TRP A 126 13.42 13.90 -11.36
N ASN A 127 13.23 13.64 -12.65
CA ASN A 127 13.10 14.71 -13.65
C ASN A 127 11.79 15.50 -13.54
N PHE A 128 10.81 14.93 -12.83
CA PHE A 128 9.49 15.54 -12.62
C PHE A 128 9.30 16.09 -11.20
N ARG A 129 10.35 16.11 -10.37
CA ARG A 129 10.23 16.50 -8.97
C ARG A 129 9.72 17.92 -8.73
N PHE A 130 9.97 18.83 -9.69
CA PHE A 130 9.49 20.21 -9.65
C PHE A 130 8.21 20.44 -10.47
N SER A 131 7.66 19.41 -11.09
CA SER A 131 6.37 19.47 -11.75
C SER A 131 5.23 19.39 -10.72
N HIS A 132 4.07 19.91 -11.10
CA HIS A 132 2.84 19.76 -10.32
C HIS A 132 2.08 18.47 -10.68
N PRO A 133 1.23 17.92 -9.79
CA PRO A 133 0.49 16.69 -10.05
C PRO A 133 -0.30 16.68 -11.35
N SER A 134 -0.89 17.81 -11.75
CA SER A 134 -1.64 17.97 -13.00
C SER A 134 -0.81 17.72 -14.28
N GLN A 135 0.51 17.79 -14.19
CA GLN A 135 1.45 17.56 -15.30
C GLN A 135 1.90 16.09 -15.42
N LEU A 136 1.48 15.22 -14.50
CA LEU A 136 1.89 13.83 -14.43
C LEU A 136 0.79 12.89 -14.96
N SER A 137 1.21 11.76 -15.54
CA SER A 137 0.28 10.66 -15.82
C SER A 137 -0.28 10.04 -14.53
N GLY A 138 -1.41 9.34 -14.61
CA GLY A 138 -2.02 8.69 -13.46
C GLY A 138 -1.06 7.71 -12.76
N GLY A 139 -0.28 6.93 -13.51
CA GLY A 139 0.71 6.03 -12.95
C GLY A 139 1.89 6.75 -12.26
N MET A 140 2.32 7.89 -12.80
CA MET A 140 3.35 8.71 -12.14
C MET A 140 2.81 9.31 -10.84
N ARG A 141 1.56 9.75 -10.80
CA ARG A 141 0.90 10.26 -9.59
C ARG A 141 0.80 9.18 -8.52
N GLN A 142 0.43 7.95 -8.88
CA GLN A 142 0.39 6.82 -7.93
C GLN A 142 1.77 6.50 -7.37
N ARG A 143 2.82 6.50 -8.21
CA ARG A 143 4.20 6.34 -7.72
C ARG A 143 4.63 7.47 -6.78
N ALA A 144 4.27 8.71 -7.09
CA ALA A 144 4.56 9.86 -6.22
C ALA A 144 3.86 9.73 -4.86
N ALA A 145 2.59 9.30 -4.83
CA ALA A 145 1.85 9.05 -3.60
C ALA A 145 2.48 7.91 -2.76
N LEU A 146 2.95 6.85 -3.42
CA LEU A 146 3.69 5.79 -2.74
C LEU A 146 5.00 6.31 -2.15
N ILE A 147 5.81 7.05 -2.92
CA ILE A 147 7.07 7.62 -2.45
C ILE A 147 6.83 8.56 -1.27
N ARG A 148 5.79 9.39 -1.31
CA ARG A 148 5.37 10.23 -0.16
C ARG A 148 5.15 9.41 1.10
N THR A 149 4.52 8.24 0.95
CA THR A 149 4.27 7.35 2.09
C THR A 149 5.56 6.65 2.56
N LEU A 150 6.39 6.20 1.62
CA LEU A 150 7.68 5.53 1.91
C LEU A 150 8.72 6.48 2.52
N ALA A 151 8.66 7.77 2.20
CA ALA A 151 9.56 8.79 2.75
C ALA A 151 9.54 8.84 4.29
N LEU A 152 8.44 8.41 4.90
CA LEU A 152 8.28 8.33 6.36
C LEU A 152 8.84 7.04 6.96
N GLU A 153 9.35 6.13 6.14
CA GLU A 153 9.89 4.81 6.53
C GLU A 153 8.93 4.01 7.44
N PRO A 154 7.67 3.81 7.03
CA PRO A 154 6.70 3.11 7.86
C PRO A 154 7.08 1.64 8.04
N ALA A 155 6.73 1.09 9.22
CA ALA A 155 6.87 -0.34 9.52
C ALA A 155 5.81 -1.17 8.77
N LEU A 156 4.61 -0.61 8.58
CA LEU A 156 3.48 -1.23 7.87
C LEU A 156 2.90 -0.25 6.86
N LEU A 157 2.71 -0.72 5.63
CA LEU A 157 2.01 0.01 4.57
C LEU A 157 0.59 -0.51 4.41
N LEU A 158 -0.37 0.38 4.45
CA LEU A 158 -1.77 0.14 4.13
C LEU A 158 -2.06 0.74 2.75
N LEU A 159 -2.56 -0.08 1.84
CA LEU A 159 -2.85 0.29 0.46
C LEU A 159 -4.34 0.06 0.19
N ASP A 160 -5.14 1.13 0.10
CA ASP A 160 -6.59 1.05 -0.11
C ASP A 160 -6.91 1.24 -1.59
N GLU A 161 -7.16 0.15 -2.31
CA GLU A 161 -7.50 0.13 -3.73
C GLU A 161 -6.62 1.06 -4.60
N PRO A 162 -5.29 1.01 -4.48
CA PRO A 162 -4.40 2.03 -5.02
C PRO A 162 -4.42 2.15 -6.55
N PHE A 163 -4.99 1.16 -7.24
CA PHE A 163 -4.99 1.11 -8.70
C PHE A 163 -6.38 1.27 -9.33
N SER A 164 -7.43 1.43 -8.52
CA SER A 164 -8.82 1.43 -8.98
C SER A 164 -9.16 2.56 -9.97
N ALA A 165 -8.44 3.69 -9.90
CA ALA A 165 -8.65 4.84 -10.78
C ALA A 165 -7.88 4.77 -12.11
N LEU A 166 -7.10 3.70 -12.35
CA LEU A 166 -6.27 3.54 -13.55
C LEU A 166 -6.98 2.65 -14.59
N ASP A 167 -6.74 2.94 -15.87
CA ASP A 167 -7.11 2.04 -16.95
C ASP A 167 -6.35 0.70 -16.83
N TYR A 168 -6.83 -0.33 -17.51
CA TYR A 168 -6.33 -1.70 -17.33
C TYR A 168 -4.83 -1.86 -17.63
N GLN A 169 -4.34 -1.25 -18.74
CA GLN A 169 -2.92 -1.40 -19.10
C GLN A 169 -1.99 -0.65 -18.16
N THR A 170 -2.34 0.60 -17.83
CA THR A 170 -1.61 1.41 -16.84
C THR A 170 -1.62 0.71 -15.48
N ARG A 171 -2.75 0.13 -15.06
CA ARG A 171 -2.89 -0.62 -13.82
C ARG A 171 -1.89 -1.76 -13.73
N LEU A 172 -1.77 -2.60 -14.77
CA LEU A 172 -0.82 -3.72 -14.79
C LEU A 172 0.62 -3.24 -14.62
N SER A 173 1.01 -2.20 -15.38
CA SER A 173 2.38 -1.65 -15.29
C SER A 173 2.67 -1.05 -13.93
N VAL A 174 1.75 -0.22 -13.40
CA VAL A 174 1.94 0.46 -12.12
C VAL A 174 1.93 -0.51 -10.94
N SER A 175 1.07 -1.52 -10.97
CA SER A 175 1.05 -2.57 -9.93
C SER A 175 2.36 -3.35 -9.89
N ASP A 176 2.97 -3.63 -11.07
CA ASP A 176 4.29 -4.25 -11.16
C ASP A 176 5.39 -3.38 -10.55
N ASP A 177 5.38 -2.09 -10.90
CA ASP A 177 6.36 -1.14 -10.39
C ASP A 177 6.25 -1.02 -8.88
N ILE A 178 5.04 -0.83 -8.35
CA ILE A 178 4.79 -0.72 -6.90
C ILE A 178 5.19 -2.01 -6.18
N TRP A 179 4.88 -3.18 -6.72
CA TRP A 179 5.30 -4.44 -6.14
C TRP A 179 6.83 -4.55 -6.04
N LYS A 180 7.56 -4.21 -7.13
CA LYS A 180 9.03 -4.20 -7.15
C LYS A 180 9.60 -3.24 -6.10
N ILE A 181 9.01 -2.04 -5.99
CA ILE A 181 9.39 -1.03 -5.00
C ILE A 181 9.29 -1.61 -3.59
N LEU A 182 8.10 -2.13 -3.23
CA LEU A 182 7.84 -2.61 -1.88
C LEU A 182 8.71 -3.81 -1.51
N ARG A 183 8.96 -4.72 -2.47
CA ARG A 183 9.87 -5.87 -2.27
C ARG A 183 11.33 -5.45 -2.11
N LYS A 184 11.78 -4.47 -2.90
CA LYS A 184 13.15 -3.95 -2.80
C LYS A 184 13.38 -3.24 -1.46
N GLU A 185 12.40 -2.46 -1.01
CA GLU A 185 12.46 -1.77 0.28
C GLU A 185 12.18 -2.69 1.49
N GLY A 186 11.89 -3.99 1.25
CA GLY A 186 11.62 -4.96 2.32
C GLY A 186 10.41 -4.62 3.19
N LYS A 187 9.43 -3.91 2.65
CA LYS A 187 8.29 -3.39 3.42
C LYS A 187 7.21 -4.44 3.65
N THR A 188 6.63 -4.41 4.84
CA THR A 188 5.39 -5.14 5.15
C THR A 188 4.21 -4.36 4.60
N ALA A 189 3.28 -5.01 3.90
CA ALA A 189 2.15 -4.33 3.29
C ALA A 189 0.84 -5.10 3.44
N LEU A 190 -0.24 -4.36 3.65
CA LEU A 190 -1.62 -4.85 3.59
C LEU A 190 -2.34 -4.11 2.45
N LEU A 191 -2.64 -4.83 1.38
CA LEU A 191 -3.35 -4.34 0.20
C LEU A 191 -4.83 -4.66 0.32
N VAL A 192 -5.68 -3.68 0.22
CA VAL A 192 -7.11 -3.85 -0.02
C VAL A 192 -7.37 -3.70 -1.50
N THR A 193 -8.02 -4.69 -2.10
CA THR A 193 -8.47 -4.64 -3.49
C THR A 193 -9.73 -5.48 -3.70
N HIS A 194 -10.51 -5.15 -4.72
CA HIS A 194 -11.58 -6.00 -5.22
C HIS A 194 -11.14 -6.83 -6.44
N ASP A 195 -9.93 -6.61 -6.95
CA ASP A 195 -9.35 -7.36 -8.07
C ASP A 195 -8.55 -8.56 -7.55
N ILE A 196 -9.08 -9.76 -7.83
CA ILE A 196 -8.47 -11.02 -7.41
C ILE A 196 -7.12 -11.23 -8.10
N SER A 197 -6.96 -10.77 -9.35
CA SER A 197 -5.71 -10.90 -10.11
C SER A 197 -4.59 -10.07 -9.47
N GLU A 198 -4.90 -8.84 -9.04
CA GLU A 198 -3.97 -8.02 -8.26
C GLU A 198 -3.56 -8.73 -6.97
N ALA A 199 -4.55 -9.19 -6.19
CA ALA A 199 -4.30 -9.87 -4.93
C ALA A 199 -3.37 -11.08 -5.10
N ILE A 200 -3.63 -11.94 -6.08
CA ILE A 200 -2.82 -13.14 -6.34
C ILE A 200 -1.42 -12.77 -6.83
N SER A 201 -1.31 -11.78 -7.72
CA SER A 201 0.00 -11.45 -8.33
C SER A 201 0.95 -10.72 -7.38
N MET A 202 0.42 -9.97 -6.41
CA MET A 202 1.24 -9.12 -5.54
C MET A 202 1.52 -9.73 -4.17
N SER A 203 0.66 -10.63 -3.67
CA SER A 203 0.68 -11.03 -2.26
C SER A 203 1.35 -12.37 -2.01
N ASP A 204 1.82 -12.54 -0.78
CA ASP A 204 2.25 -13.84 -0.25
C ASP A 204 1.04 -14.65 0.23
N ARG A 205 -0.03 -13.95 0.62
CA ARG A 205 -1.24 -14.53 1.17
C ARG A 205 -2.43 -13.61 0.93
N VAL A 206 -3.59 -14.20 0.66
CA VAL A 206 -4.87 -13.49 0.50
C VAL A 206 -5.80 -13.84 1.66
N ILE A 207 -6.45 -12.83 2.20
CA ILE A 207 -7.51 -12.92 3.19
C ILE A 207 -8.80 -12.51 2.52
N ILE A 208 -9.85 -13.34 2.64
CA ILE A 208 -11.15 -13.07 2.02
C ILE A 208 -12.13 -12.62 3.09
N LEU A 209 -12.70 -11.43 2.93
CA LEU A 209 -13.83 -10.97 3.73
C LEU A 209 -15.13 -11.26 3.01
N SER A 210 -16.07 -11.89 3.70
CA SER A 210 -17.41 -12.18 3.18
C SER A 210 -18.44 -11.15 3.63
N LYS A 211 -19.56 -11.04 2.91
CA LYS A 211 -20.71 -10.18 3.27
C LYS A 211 -21.55 -10.75 4.43
N ALA A 212 -21.37 -12.01 4.80
CA ALA A 212 -22.07 -12.56 5.95
C ALA A 212 -21.66 -11.80 7.20
N LEU A 213 -22.62 -11.50 8.07
CA LEU A 213 -22.43 -10.76 9.35
C LEU A 213 -21.27 -11.28 10.22
N THR A 214 -20.68 -12.40 9.84
CA THR A 214 -19.45 -12.98 10.37
C THR A 214 -18.41 -12.97 9.26
N CYS A 215 -17.61 -11.93 9.16
CA CYS A 215 -16.45 -11.96 8.27
C CYS A 215 -15.39 -12.90 8.86
N ARG A 216 -15.29 -14.11 8.36
CA ARG A 216 -14.18 -15.00 8.67
C ARG A 216 -13.11 -14.86 7.60
N PRO A 217 -11.90 -14.38 7.93
CA PRO A 217 -10.83 -14.36 6.96
C PRO A 217 -10.46 -15.79 6.55
N VAL A 218 -10.58 -16.10 5.28
CA VAL A 218 -10.12 -17.36 4.72
C VAL A 218 -8.70 -17.14 4.21
N ARG A 219 -7.73 -17.86 4.77
CA ARG A 219 -6.35 -17.83 4.28
C ARG A 219 -6.24 -18.69 3.03
N VAL A 220 -5.92 -18.07 1.91
CA VAL A 220 -5.56 -18.79 0.70
C VAL A 220 -4.05 -18.59 0.48
N PRO A 221 -3.20 -19.57 0.80
CA PRO A 221 -1.78 -19.47 0.47
C PRO A 221 -1.61 -19.48 -1.03
N ILE A 222 -0.88 -18.51 -1.57
CA ILE A 222 -0.61 -18.43 -3.00
C ILE A 222 0.58 -19.34 -3.31
N PRO A 223 0.39 -20.37 -4.17
CA PRO A 223 1.48 -21.22 -4.60
C PRO A 223 2.61 -20.43 -5.27
N HIS A 224 3.86 -20.82 -5.02
CA HIS A 224 5.03 -20.11 -5.55
C HIS A 224 5.04 -19.93 -7.07
N HIS A 225 4.43 -20.84 -7.83
CA HIS A 225 4.33 -20.77 -9.29
C HIS A 225 3.30 -19.74 -9.80
N LEU A 226 2.35 -19.30 -8.96
CA LEU A 226 1.39 -18.23 -9.27
C LEU A 226 1.88 -16.86 -8.82
N ARG A 227 2.94 -16.80 -8.02
CA ARG A 227 3.59 -15.54 -7.68
C ARG A 227 4.38 -15.06 -8.89
N ARG A 228 4.36 -13.76 -9.15
CA ARG A 228 5.22 -13.19 -10.19
C ARG A 228 6.66 -13.65 -9.96
N PRO A 229 7.39 -14.12 -10.98
CA PRO A 229 8.75 -14.58 -10.81
C PRO A 229 9.54 -13.43 -10.19
N ARG A 230 10.34 -13.74 -9.15
CA ARG A 230 11.37 -12.82 -8.66
C ARG A 230 12.23 -12.52 -9.88
N THR A 231 12.08 -11.33 -10.46
CA THR A 231 12.78 -10.97 -11.69
C THR A 231 14.28 -11.11 -11.47
N THR A 232 14.87 -12.13 -12.08
CA THR A 232 16.26 -12.06 -12.50
C THR A 232 16.39 -10.79 -13.34
N PRO A 233 17.43 -9.96 -13.17
CA PRO A 233 17.65 -8.81 -14.05
C PRO A 233 17.60 -9.30 -15.50
N MET A 234 16.79 -8.66 -16.36
CA MET A 234 16.91 -8.90 -17.79
C MET A 234 18.37 -8.63 -18.18
N PRO A 235 19.05 -9.56 -18.87
CA PRO A 235 20.33 -9.22 -19.49
C PRO A 235 20.07 -8.06 -20.43
N ASP A 236 20.92 -7.03 -20.34
CA ASP A 236 20.86 -5.83 -21.15
C ASP A 236 20.51 -6.19 -22.59
N ALA A 237 19.35 -5.73 -23.05
CA ALA A 237 19.00 -5.79 -24.45
C ALA A 237 19.99 -4.88 -25.19
N LYS A 238 21.06 -5.47 -25.73
CA LYS A 238 21.95 -4.80 -26.68
C LYS A 238 21.05 -4.31 -27.81
N LEU A 239 20.88 -2.99 -27.88
CA LEU A 239 20.35 -2.32 -29.07
C LEU A 239 21.15 -2.81 -30.29
N PRO A 240 20.48 -3.25 -31.39
CA PRO A 240 21.19 -3.57 -32.61
C PRO A 240 21.96 -2.34 -33.08
N PRO A 241 23.18 -2.51 -33.63
CA PRO A 241 23.97 -1.40 -34.11
C PRO A 241 23.20 -0.67 -35.23
N ASN A 242 23.13 0.65 -35.10
CA ASN A 242 22.61 1.56 -36.11
C ASN A 242 23.30 1.23 -37.45
N SER A 243 22.59 0.67 -38.37
CA SER A 243 23.00 0.65 -39.76
C SER A 243 22.76 2.03 -40.36
N SER A 244 23.69 2.95 -40.10
CA SER A 244 23.92 4.06 -41.01
C SER A 244 24.56 3.48 -42.27
N ASN A 245 23.86 3.52 -43.40
CA ASN A 245 24.43 4.06 -44.61
C ASN A 245 23.56 3.87 -45.86
N ASN A 246 23.54 4.96 -46.59
CA ASN A 246 23.47 5.08 -48.04
C ASN A 246 22.11 4.84 -48.72
N PHE A 247 21.38 5.87 -49.06
CA PHE A 247 21.34 6.62 -50.32
C PHE A 247 20.47 7.84 -50.15
#